data_07afe01a0baef8d8a02e48031fdc17fa
#
_entry.id   07afe01a0baef8d8a02e48031fdc17fa
#
_cell.length_a   1.000
_cell.length_b   1.000
_cell.length_c   1.000
_cell.angle_alpha   90.00
_cell.angle_beta   90.00
_cell.angle_gamma   90.00
#
_symmetry.space_group_name_H-M   'P 1'
#
loop_
_entity.id
_entity.type
_entity.pdbx_description
1 polymer ?
#
loop_
_entity_poly.entity_id
_entity_poly.type
_entity_poly.pdbx_seq_one_letter_code
_entity_poly.pdbx_strand_id
1 'polypeptide(L)'
;MIVYRQIRKIKASGFVGRMFFILSFFHSFIFSYAQRLADVPEYSKYIQAVDEYRPAPGQFVNDAPEYEPGDTEADMIRKCNERIAGKSPSDADAHIVALGGWGGYITFHFDHPIVNLPGERDFAVWGNAYQEMTNQVFGGMNEAGIVMVSKDVNQNGLPDDPWYEISGSCDVDSVGKVVYNYEVTYQRNPMGDIPWTDNQGQSGTIDRINAWHPQEYYPEWLPDGLTFRGTRLPDNMFDLTATVPRSFSQWYYVLMGFRYGYADNLPNFVDKADATSYNYEGCGIDISWAVDDQRQPVTLDAIDFVRVYTGLNQKCPAPNWWGETSTEIIGAEDLHLEASLQHGDGSFVTSADITKEPSPCYTYDLLGRRINYSHSTLHTPHSSKIIIKNGKKYVIK
;
A
#
# COMPACT_ATOMS: atom_id res chain seq x y z
N MET A 1 -78.07 -17.90 -32.52
CA MET A 1 -77.02 -18.72 -31.91
C MET A 1 -75.62 -18.56 -32.60
N ILE A 2 -75.57 -18.19 -33.86
CA ILE A 2 -74.33 -18.03 -34.65
C ILE A 2 -73.61 -16.71 -34.33
N VAL A 3 -74.32 -15.61 -34.07
CA VAL A 3 -73.73 -14.28 -33.78
C VAL A 3 -73.00 -14.24 -32.42
N TYR A 4 -73.47 -14.98 -31.43
CA TYR A 4 -72.86 -15.00 -30.07
C TYR A 4 -71.56 -15.78 -30.01
N ARG A 5 -71.37 -16.72 -30.94
CA ARG A 5 -70.09 -17.46 -31.03
C ARG A 5 -68.95 -16.64 -31.68
N GLN A 6 -69.25 -15.72 -32.58
CA GLN A 6 -68.26 -14.87 -33.22
C GLN A 6 -67.73 -13.77 -32.28
N ILE A 7 -68.59 -13.18 -31.42
CA ILE A 7 -68.21 -12.14 -30.49
C ILE A 7 -67.19 -12.69 -29.39
N ARG A 8 -67.42 -13.96 -28.98
CA ARG A 8 -66.50 -14.60 -28.04
C ARG A 8 -65.08 -14.88 -28.65
N LYS A 9 -65.02 -15.22 -29.95
CA LYS A 9 -63.72 -15.47 -30.64
C LYS A 9 -62.90 -14.18 -30.81
N ILE A 10 -63.56 -13.05 -31.10
CA ILE A 10 -62.87 -11.77 -31.30
C ILE A 10 -62.37 -11.23 -29.97
N LYS A 11 -63.07 -11.36 -28.84
CA LYS A 11 -62.61 -10.95 -27.52
C LYS A 11 -61.46 -11.83 -26.99
N ALA A 12 -61.45 -13.13 -27.27
CA ALA A 12 -60.40 -14.03 -26.85
C ALA A 12 -59.10 -13.78 -27.63
N SER A 13 -59.15 -13.52 -28.95
CA SER A 13 -57.98 -13.24 -29.76
C SER A 13 -57.35 -11.90 -29.41
N GLY A 14 -58.14 -10.87 -29.08
CA GLY A 14 -57.60 -9.57 -28.62
C GLY A 14 -56.94 -9.63 -27.24
N PHE A 15 -57.46 -10.47 -26.34
CA PHE A 15 -56.86 -10.66 -25.02
C PHE A 15 -55.56 -11.45 -25.06
N VAL A 16 -55.51 -12.52 -25.84
CA VAL A 16 -54.29 -13.33 -26.05
C VAL A 16 -53.22 -12.50 -26.76
N GLY A 17 -53.58 -11.72 -27.79
CA GLY A 17 -52.63 -10.84 -28.49
C GLY A 17 -52.03 -9.75 -27.58
N ARG A 18 -52.86 -9.14 -26.71
CA ARG A 18 -52.35 -8.17 -25.70
C ARG A 18 -51.47 -8.81 -24.63
N MET A 19 -51.78 -10.01 -24.19
CA MET A 19 -50.98 -10.74 -23.22
C MET A 19 -49.62 -11.18 -23.81
N PHE A 20 -49.57 -11.60 -25.07
CA PHE A 20 -48.32 -11.89 -25.77
C PHE A 20 -47.47 -10.63 -25.98
N PHE A 21 -48.09 -9.47 -26.27
CA PHE A 21 -47.37 -8.22 -26.46
C PHE A 21 -46.76 -7.71 -25.13
N ILE A 22 -47.49 -7.83 -24.02
CA ILE A 22 -46.98 -7.47 -22.67
C ILE A 22 -45.89 -8.42 -22.24
N LEU A 23 -46.01 -9.73 -22.43
CA LEU A 23 -44.98 -10.71 -22.11
C LEU A 23 -43.72 -10.52 -22.95
N SER A 24 -43.88 -10.20 -24.26
CA SER A 24 -42.73 -9.88 -25.12
C SER A 24 -42.01 -8.60 -24.70
N PHE A 25 -42.77 -7.57 -24.27
CA PHE A 25 -42.16 -6.31 -23.76
C PHE A 25 -41.41 -6.52 -22.44
N PHE A 26 -41.99 -7.31 -21.53
CA PHE A 26 -41.31 -7.69 -20.29
C PHE A 26 -40.06 -8.56 -20.54
N HIS A 27 -40.13 -9.51 -21.47
CA HIS A 27 -38.95 -10.30 -21.85
C HIS A 27 -37.86 -9.44 -22.47
N SER A 28 -38.20 -8.53 -23.37
CA SER A 28 -37.19 -7.61 -23.96
C SER A 28 -36.62 -6.65 -22.93
N PHE A 29 -37.41 -6.21 -21.95
CA PHE A 29 -36.94 -5.33 -20.89
C PHE A 29 -36.02 -6.05 -19.89
N ILE A 30 -36.39 -7.27 -19.48
CA ILE A 30 -35.58 -8.12 -18.62
C ILE A 30 -34.29 -8.52 -19.34
N PHE A 31 -34.36 -8.86 -20.63
CA PHE A 31 -33.14 -9.22 -21.41
C PHE A 31 -32.22 -8.01 -21.61
N SER A 32 -32.76 -6.83 -21.89
CA SER A 32 -32.00 -5.59 -22.00
C SER A 32 -31.40 -5.16 -20.65
N TYR A 33 -32.11 -5.39 -19.53
CA TYR A 33 -31.58 -5.11 -18.18
C TYR A 33 -30.52 -6.12 -17.75
N ALA A 34 -30.74 -7.41 -18.06
CA ALA A 34 -29.75 -8.46 -17.80
C ALA A 34 -28.48 -8.27 -18.67
N GLN A 35 -28.61 -7.81 -19.91
CA GLN A 35 -27.49 -7.51 -20.78
C GLN A 35 -26.73 -6.28 -20.29
N ARG A 36 -27.42 -5.23 -19.77
CA ARG A 36 -26.75 -4.09 -19.12
C ARG A 36 -25.99 -4.47 -17.83
N LEU A 37 -26.49 -5.44 -17.06
CA LEU A 37 -25.82 -5.95 -15.88
C LEU A 37 -24.63 -6.87 -16.22
N ALA A 38 -24.65 -7.50 -17.40
CA ALA A 38 -23.52 -8.34 -17.87
C ALA A 38 -22.38 -7.50 -18.51
N ASP A 39 -22.64 -6.25 -18.88
CA ASP A 39 -21.69 -5.34 -19.51
C ASP A 39 -21.08 -4.33 -18.52
N VAL A 40 -21.35 -4.43 -17.21
CA VAL A 40 -20.65 -3.63 -16.20
C VAL A 40 -19.28 -4.27 -15.98
N PRO A 41 -18.18 -3.58 -16.28
CA PRO A 41 -16.85 -4.09 -15.96
C PRO A 41 -16.78 -4.44 -14.47
N GLU A 42 -16.30 -5.62 -14.14
CA GLU A 42 -16.05 -6.01 -12.76
C GLU A 42 -14.69 -5.44 -12.37
N TYR A 43 -14.71 -4.30 -11.72
CA TYR A 43 -13.49 -3.67 -11.21
C TYR A 43 -13.00 -4.34 -9.93
N SER A 44 -11.69 -4.43 -9.79
CA SER A 44 -11.03 -5.01 -8.63
C SER A 44 -10.46 -3.92 -7.72
N LYS A 45 -10.72 -4.00 -6.44
CA LYS A 45 -10.06 -3.12 -5.45
C LYS A 45 -8.57 -3.43 -5.23
N TYR A 46 -8.04 -4.48 -5.86
CA TYR A 46 -6.65 -4.91 -5.71
C TYR A 46 -5.81 -4.50 -6.91
N ILE A 47 -4.50 -4.58 -6.77
CA ILE A 47 -3.54 -4.32 -7.86
C ILE A 47 -3.97 -5.03 -9.14
N GLN A 48 -4.08 -4.28 -10.25
CA GLN A 48 -4.31 -4.84 -11.57
C GLN A 48 -3.04 -5.41 -12.16
N ALA A 49 -1.97 -4.62 -12.16
CA ALA A 49 -0.69 -5.07 -12.69
C ALA A 49 0.49 -4.30 -12.08
N VAL A 50 1.65 -4.97 -12.11
CA VAL A 50 2.97 -4.39 -11.87
C VAL A 50 3.52 -3.88 -13.19
N ASP A 51 3.95 -2.62 -13.21
CA ASP A 51 4.49 -1.92 -14.38
C ASP A 51 6.02 -1.96 -14.41
N GLU A 52 6.64 -1.83 -13.23
CA GLU A 52 8.10 -1.81 -13.07
C GLU A 52 8.51 -2.60 -11.82
N TYR A 53 9.61 -3.32 -11.93
CA TYR A 53 10.25 -3.98 -10.81
C TYR A 53 11.77 -3.84 -10.93
N ARG A 54 12.34 -3.03 -10.06
CA ARG A 54 13.77 -2.74 -10.05
C ARG A 54 14.31 -2.79 -8.62
N PRO A 55 14.52 -3.99 -8.05
CA PRO A 55 15.03 -4.12 -6.70
C PRO A 55 16.48 -3.67 -6.59
N ALA A 56 16.87 -3.18 -5.42
CA ALA A 56 18.26 -3.05 -5.04
C ALA A 56 18.82 -4.41 -4.59
N PRO A 57 20.14 -4.59 -4.47
CA PRO A 57 20.71 -5.82 -3.95
C PRO A 57 20.16 -6.18 -2.56
N GLY A 58 19.93 -7.48 -2.32
CA GLY A 58 19.38 -7.98 -1.06
C GLY A 58 19.22 -9.48 -1.02
N GLN A 59 18.92 -10.02 0.15
CA GLN A 59 18.84 -11.46 0.42
C GLN A 59 17.79 -12.17 -0.44
N PHE A 60 16.67 -11.50 -0.71
CA PHE A 60 15.49 -12.13 -1.32
C PHE A 60 15.26 -11.74 -2.78
N VAL A 61 16.08 -10.84 -3.35
CA VAL A 61 15.78 -10.25 -4.66
C VAL A 61 15.82 -11.25 -5.83
N ASN A 62 16.53 -12.38 -5.68
CA ASN A 62 16.54 -13.47 -6.66
C ASN A 62 15.68 -14.68 -6.23
N ASP A 63 14.99 -14.59 -5.08
CA ASP A 63 14.09 -15.63 -4.54
C ASP A 63 12.62 -15.18 -4.49
N ALA A 64 12.40 -13.87 -4.35
CA ALA A 64 11.06 -13.31 -4.17
C ALA A 64 10.79 -12.09 -5.07
N PRO A 65 10.49 -12.33 -6.37
CA PRO A 65 10.27 -13.61 -7.05
C PRO A 65 11.56 -14.36 -7.43
N GLU A 66 11.44 -15.68 -7.58
CA GLU A 66 12.57 -16.54 -7.97
C GLU A 66 13.05 -16.23 -9.39
N TYR A 67 14.33 -15.86 -9.51
CA TYR A 67 15.01 -15.69 -10.79
C TYR A 67 15.45 -17.05 -11.36
N GLU A 68 15.16 -17.28 -12.62
CA GLU A 68 15.68 -18.42 -13.40
C GLU A 68 16.68 -17.94 -14.44
N PRO A 69 17.79 -18.65 -14.65
CA PRO A 69 18.82 -18.22 -15.62
C PRO A 69 18.24 -17.91 -17.00
N GLY A 70 18.36 -16.65 -17.42
CA GLY A 70 17.84 -16.15 -18.70
C GLY A 70 16.55 -15.34 -18.57
N ASP A 71 15.98 -15.20 -17.37
CA ASP A 71 14.87 -14.27 -17.14
C ASP A 71 15.28 -12.84 -17.50
N THR A 72 14.39 -12.17 -18.18
CA THR A 72 14.48 -10.74 -18.50
C THR A 72 13.74 -9.91 -17.44
N GLU A 73 13.89 -8.58 -17.50
CA GLU A 73 13.11 -7.66 -16.68
C GLU A 73 11.59 -7.88 -16.84
N ALA A 74 11.13 -8.13 -18.07
CA ALA A 74 9.72 -8.44 -18.35
C ALA A 74 9.26 -9.78 -17.70
N ASP A 75 10.13 -10.79 -17.66
CA ASP A 75 9.83 -12.05 -16.97
C ASP A 75 9.71 -11.83 -15.46
N MET A 76 10.58 -11.03 -14.87
CA MET A 76 10.52 -10.71 -13.44
C MET A 76 9.28 -9.88 -13.08
N ILE A 77 8.88 -8.92 -13.93
CA ILE A 77 7.61 -8.18 -13.77
C ILE A 77 6.42 -9.15 -13.84
N ARG A 78 6.40 -10.08 -14.80
CA ARG A 78 5.36 -11.11 -14.89
C ARG A 78 5.30 -11.96 -13.61
N LYS A 79 6.45 -12.38 -13.06
CA LYS A 79 6.53 -13.13 -11.81
C LYS A 79 6.05 -12.31 -10.60
N CYS A 80 6.30 -11.00 -10.56
CA CYS A 80 5.70 -10.11 -9.57
C CYS A 80 4.18 -10.11 -9.67
N ASN A 81 3.61 -9.99 -10.88
CA ASN A 81 2.17 -10.05 -11.11
C ASN A 81 1.56 -11.35 -10.59
N GLU A 82 2.19 -12.50 -10.84
CA GLU A 82 1.73 -13.81 -10.35
C GLU A 82 1.66 -13.87 -8.82
N ARG A 83 2.47 -13.07 -8.12
CA ARG A 83 2.56 -13.06 -6.65
C ARG A 83 1.55 -12.14 -5.99
N ILE A 84 1.30 -10.94 -6.55
CA ILE A 84 0.56 -9.88 -5.85
C ILE A 84 -0.63 -9.30 -6.60
N ALA A 85 -0.74 -9.44 -7.93
CA ALA A 85 -1.86 -8.88 -8.67
C ALA A 85 -3.17 -9.60 -8.33
N GLY A 86 -4.23 -8.83 -8.07
CA GLY A 86 -5.56 -9.32 -7.70
C GLY A 86 -5.65 -9.96 -6.31
N LYS A 87 -4.64 -9.78 -5.42
CA LYS A 87 -4.54 -10.50 -4.16
C LYS A 87 -4.58 -9.60 -2.94
N SER A 88 -5.13 -10.15 -1.86
CA SER A 88 -5.08 -9.60 -0.50
C SER A 88 -4.03 -10.34 0.34
N PRO A 89 -3.56 -9.77 1.48
CA PRO A 89 -2.60 -10.45 2.35
C PRO A 89 -3.17 -11.67 3.05
N SER A 90 -4.47 -11.94 2.99
CA SER A 90 -5.12 -13.15 3.52
C SER A 90 -5.26 -14.27 2.49
N ASP A 91 -4.93 -14.03 1.22
CA ASP A 91 -5.01 -15.04 0.18
C ASP A 91 -3.88 -16.05 0.34
N ALA A 92 -4.21 -17.33 0.26
CA ALA A 92 -3.25 -18.43 0.49
C ALA A 92 -2.12 -18.49 -0.55
N ASP A 93 -2.34 -17.90 -1.72
CA ASP A 93 -1.40 -17.82 -2.84
C ASP A 93 -0.79 -16.42 -3.01
N ALA A 94 -1.06 -15.48 -2.08
CA ALA A 94 -0.35 -14.22 -2.00
C ALA A 94 1.07 -14.46 -1.47
N HIS A 95 2.06 -13.88 -2.17
CA HIS A 95 3.47 -14.04 -1.82
C HIS A 95 4.17 -12.68 -1.85
N ILE A 96 5.19 -12.53 -1.03
CA ILE A 96 5.99 -11.31 -0.99
C ILE A 96 6.73 -11.06 -2.31
N VAL A 97 6.90 -9.78 -2.66
CA VAL A 97 7.87 -9.27 -3.63
C VAL A 97 8.88 -8.44 -2.86
N ALA A 98 10.15 -8.86 -2.85
CA ALA A 98 11.21 -8.19 -2.12
C ALA A 98 11.83 -7.07 -2.95
N LEU A 99 11.97 -5.89 -2.35
CA LEU A 99 12.56 -4.72 -3.01
C LEU A 99 14.08 -4.61 -2.77
N GLY A 100 14.62 -5.39 -1.82
CA GLY A 100 16.04 -5.35 -1.44
C GLY A 100 16.41 -4.10 -0.67
N GLY A 101 17.69 -3.75 -0.67
CA GLY A 101 18.22 -2.60 0.05
C GLY A 101 17.65 -1.26 -0.41
N TRP A 102 18.18 -0.17 0.16
CA TRP A 102 17.64 1.17 -0.04
C TRP A 102 17.47 1.54 -1.53
N GLY A 103 16.28 2.06 -1.86
CA GLY A 103 15.96 2.60 -3.17
C GLY A 103 15.42 1.57 -4.17
N GLY A 104 15.56 0.26 -3.91
CA GLY A 104 14.91 -0.75 -4.75
C GLY A 104 13.40 -0.57 -4.74
N TYR A 105 12.73 -0.69 -5.91
CA TYR A 105 11.34 -0.29 -6.05
C TYR A 105 10.49 -1.21 -6.92
N ILE A 106 9.18 -1.07 -6.71
CA ILE A 106 8.11 -1.60 -7.56
C ILE A 106 7.13 -0.49 -7.91
N THR A 107 6.61 -0.49 -9.14
CA THR A 107 5.51 0.38 -9.58
C THR A 107 4.34 -0.48 -10.02
N PHE A 108 3.13 -0.11 -9.61
CA PHE A 108 1.90 -0.82 -9.96
C PHE A 108 0.73 0.13 -10.15
N HIS A 109 -0.34 -0.37 -10.78
CA HIS A 109 -1.59 0.36 -10.96
C HIS A 109 -2.80 -0.52 -10.64
N PHE A 110 -3.96 0.13 -10.49
CA PHE A 110 -5.28 -0.49 -10.38
C PHE A 110 -5.99 -0.42 -11.74
N ASP A 111 -7.10 -1.13 -11.91
CA ASP A 111 -7.90 -1.08 -13.15
C ASP A 111 -8.78 0.19 -13.26
N HIS A 112 -8.62 1.10 -12.31
CA HIS A 112 -9.32 2.39 -12.19
C HIS A 112 -8.43 3.39 -11.42
N PRO A 113 -8.64 4.73 -11.56
CA PRO A 113 -8.00 5.71 -10.71
C PRO A 113 -8.49 5.60 -9.26
N ILE A 114 -7.61 5.70 -8.27
CA ILE A 114 -7.98 5.80 -6.86
C ILE A 114 -8.30 7.25 -6.52
N VAL A 115 -9.53 7.51 -6.05
CA VAL A 115 -9.98 8.85 -5.67
C VAL A 115 -9.37 9.29 -4.33
N ASN A 116 -9.05 10.58 -4.22
CA ASN A 116 -8.65 11.21 -2.96
C ASN A 116 -9.89 11.70 -2.21
N LEU A 117 -10.22 11.08 -1.09
CA LEU A 117 -11.31 11.49 -0.21
C LEU A 117 -10.78 12.29 0.98
N PRO A 118 -11.26 13.52 1.21
CA PRO A 118 -10.71 14.40 2.23
C PRO A 118 -10.72 13.80 3.65
N GLY A 119 -9.53 13.53 4.19
CA GLY A 119 -9.34 13.07 5.57
C GLY A 119 -9.56 11.57 5.79
N GLU A 120 -9.70 10.81 4.73
CA GLU A 120 -9.75 9.34 4.76
C GLU A 120 -8.39 8.76 4.35
N ARG A 121 -8.22 7.44 4.52
CA ARG A 121 -7.16 6.66 3.90
C ARG A 121 -7.70 6.15 2.58
N ASP A 122 -7.06 6.50 1.47
CA ASP A 122 -7.60 6.21 0.14
C ASP A 122 -7.24 4.82 -0.34
N PHE A 123 -6.04 4.37 -0.03
CA PHE A 123 -5.59 3.01 -0.35
C PHE A 123 -4.68 2.46 0.75
N ALA A 124 -4.48 1.14 0.76
CA ALA A 124 -3.55 0.47 1.67
C ALA A 124 -2.48 -0.27 0.86
N VAL A 125 -1.24 -0.29 1.38
CA VAL A 125 -0.15 -1.12 0.86
C VAL A 125 0.20 -2.17 1.90
N TRP A 126 0.12 -3.43 1.51
CA TRP A 126 0.34 -4.59 2.36
C TRP A 126 1.78 -5.12 2.21
N GLY A 127 2.46 -5.31 3.33
CA GLY A 127 3.79 -5.87 3.42
C GLY A 127 3.85 -7.08 4.32
N ASN A 128 5.04 -7.43 4.83
CA ASN A 128 5.22 -8.52 5.78
C ASN A 128 5.63 -8.02 7.18
N ALA A 129 5.50 -6.72 7.45
CA ALA A 129 5.84 -6.12 8.74
C ALA A 129 5.26 -6.92 9.91
N TYR A 130 6.10 -7.19 10.89
CA TYR A 130 5.77 -7.95 12.08
C TYR A 130 6.10 -7.14 13.32
N GLN A 131 5.18 -7.10 14.27
CA GLN A 131 5.40 -6.49 15.57
C GLN A 131 4.88 -7.38 16.70
N GLU A 132 5.71 -7.60 17.71
CA GLU A 132 5.31 -8.30 18.91
C GLU A 132 5.67 -7.46 20.15
N MET A 133 4.68 -7.24 21.00
CA MET A 133 4.82 -6.52 22.26
C MET A 133 4.30 -7.41 23.38
N THR A 134 5.15 -8.35 23.83
CA THR A 134 4.89 -9.17 25.00
C THR A 134 5.72 -8.68 26.18
N ASN A 135 5.46 -9.18 27.39
CA ASN A 135 6.29 -8.88 28.56
C ASN A 135 7.74 -9.40 28.44
N GLN A 136 8.04 -10.21 27.43
CA GLN A 136 9.33 -10.86 27.23
C GLN A 136 9.98 -10.48 25.88
N VAL A 137 9.19 -10.07 24.88
CA VAL A 137 9.63 -9.68 23.56
C VAL A 137 9.03 -8.32 23.22
N PHE A 138 9.89 -7.34 22.99
CA PHE A 138 9.51 -6.00 22.55
C PHE A 138 10.17 -5.72 21.20
N GLY A 139 9.37 -5.40 20.19
CA GLY A 139 9.84 -4.97 18.90
C GLY A 139 9.27 -5.75 17.73
N GLY A 140 9.89 -5.62 16.57
CA GLY A 140 9.39 -6.18 15.32
C GLY A 140 10.39 -6.10 14.20
N MET A 141 9.90 -6.43 13.03
CA MET A 141 10.52 -6.28 11.71
C MET A 141 9.63 -5.34 10.92
N ASN A 142 9.91 -4.05 11.00
CA ASN A 142 9.16 -3.00 10.33
C ASN A 142 10.13 -2.31 9.36
N GLU A 143 10.03 -2.67 8.08
CA GLU A 143 11.01 -2.36 7.04
C GLU A 143 10.48 -1.28 6.09
N ALA A 144 10.22 -0.11 6.68
CA ALA A 144 9.47 0.99 6.10
C ALA A 144 9.90 1.36 4.68
N GLY A 145 8.95 1.22 3.73
CA GLY A 145 9.04 1.65 2.35
C GLY A 145 8.37 3.00 2.14
N ILE A 146 9.01 3.86 1.36
CA ILE A 146 8.42 5.14 0.93
C ILE A 146 7.44 4.89 -0.20
N VAL A 147 6.29 5.55 -0.10
CA VAL A 147 5.24 5.49 -1.11
C VAL A 147 5.27 6.75 -1.95
N MET A 148 5.19 6.60 -3.27
CA MET A 148 4.99 7.68 -4.22
C MET A 148 3.74 7.42 -5.05
N VAL A 149 3.11 8.49 -5.50
CA VAL A 149 1.89 8.43 -6.31
C VAL A 149 2.04 9.27 -7.58
N SER A 150 1.39 8.87 -8.65
CA SER A 150 1.35 9.61 -9.91
C SER A 150 -0.05 9.55 -10.52
N LYS A 151 -0.45 10.65 -11.19
CA LYS A 151 -1.66 10.71 -11.99
C LYS A 151 -1.28 10.63 -13.46
N ASP A 152 -1.98 9.83 -14.24
CA ASP A 152 -1.83 9.76 -15.70
C ASP A 152 -2.46 11.00 -16.35
N VAL A 153 -1.70 12.09 -16.39
CA VAL A 153 -2.16 13.39 -16.91
C VAL A 153 -2.30 13.37 -18.42
N ASN A 154 -1.40 12.65 -19.08
CA ASN A 154 -1.37 12.55 -20.56
C ASN A 154 -2.25 11.43 -21.12
N GLN A 155 -2.84 10.58 -20.24
CA GLN A 155 -3.77 9.49 -20.56
C GLN A 155 -3.17 8.44 -21.51
N ASN A 156 -1.88 8.13 -21.35
CA ASN A 156 -1.20 7.14 -22.16
C ASN A 156 -1.10 5.76 -21.49
N GLY A 157 -1.54 5.64 -20.23
CA GLY A 157 -1.49 4.40 -19.45
C GLY A 157 -0.10 4.00 -18.99
N LEU A 158 0.86 4.94 -18.97
CA LEU A 158 2.25 4.69 -18.59
C LEU A 158 2.63 5.51 -17.35
N PRO A 159 3.50 5.00 -16.47
CA PRO A 159 3.93 5.70 -15.25
C PRO A 159 5.04 6.74 -15.54
N ASP A 160 4.85 7.58 -16.58
CA ASP A 160 5.83 8.56 -17.08
C ASP A 160 5.49 10.02 -16.75
N ASP A 161 4.40 10.26 -16.05
CA ASP A 161 3.97 11.56 -15.51
C ASP A 161 4.67 11.90 -14.18
N PRO A 162 4.53 13.15 -13.64
CA PRO A 162 5.16 13.56 -12.40
C PRO A 162 4.78 12.68 -11.19
N TRP A 163 5.80 12.28 -10.44
CA TRP A 163 5.68 11.53 -9.20
C TRP A 163 5.70 12.43 -7.98
N TYR A 164 4.87 12.15 -6.98
CA TYR A 164 4.78 12.86 -5.72
C TYR A 164 4.99 11.88 -4.57
N GLU A 165 5.85 12.26 -3.62
CA GLU A 165 6.11 11.44 -2.44
C GLU A 165 5.02 11.64 -1.39
N ILE A 166 4.58 10.58 -0.74
CA ILE A 166 3.70 10.65 0.42
C ILE A 166 4.52 11.08 1.64
N SER A 167 4.21 12.23 2.20
CA SER A 167 4.83 12.75 3.43
C SER A 167 4.37 11.93 4.64
N GLY A 168 5.25 11.08 5.12
CA GLY A 168 4.98 10.23 6.29
C GLY A 168 5.33 10.89 7.61
N SER A 169 5.13 10.14 8.70
CA SER A 169 5.30 10.67 10.05
C SER A 169 6.72 11.10 10.40
N CYS A 170 7.76 10.60 9.72
CA CYS A 170 9.14 11.02 9.95
C CYS A 170 9.40 12.49 9.60
N ASP A 171 8.58 13.09 8.74
CA ASP A 171 8.68 14.52 8.39
C ASP A 171 8.25 15.46 9.54
N VAL A 172 7.46 14.95 10.48
CA VAL A 172 6.88 15.73 11.57
C VAL A 172 7.26 15.23 12.97
N ASP A 173 7.65 13.98 13.10
CA ASP A 173 8.04 13.34 14.35
C ASP A 173 9.54 13.50 14.60
N SER A 174 9.94 13.63 15.86
CA SER A 174 11.36 13.72 16.25
C SER A 174 11.99 12.33 16.39
N VAL A 175 11.94 11.52 15.32
CA VAL A 175 12.41 10.12 15.30
C VAL A 175 13.79 9.95 14.68
N GLY A 176 14.39 11.04 14.19
CA GLY A 176 15.69 11.03 13.53
C GLY A 176 15.75 12.00 12.36
N LYS A 177 16.82 11.93 11.56
CA LYS A 177 17.01 12.82 10.42
C LYS A 177 16.56 12.14 9.13
N VAL A 178 15.55 12.70 8.47
CA VAL A 178 15.22 12.38 7.08
C VAL A 178 16.26 13.04 6.16
N VAL A 179 16.75 12.31 5.16
CA VAL A 179 17.70 12.82 4.16
C VAL A 179 17.04 12.80 2.79
N TYR A 180 16.67 13.98 2.30
CA TYR A 180 16.10 14.17 0.97
C TYR A 180 17.20 14.20 -0.10
N ASN A 181 16.83 13.84 -1.34
CA ASN A 181 17.79 13.75 -2.46
C ASN A 181 19.00 12.84 -2.14
N TYR A 182 18.76 11.80 -1.35
CA TYR A 182 19.75 10.79 -1.07
C TYR A 182 19.97 9.92 -2.30
N GLU A 183 21.22 9.51 -2.53
CA GLU A 183 21.58 8.68 -3.67
C GLU A 183 22.55 7.60 -3.23
N VAL A 184 22.30 6.36 -3.66
CA VAL A 184 23.17 5.20 -3.40
C VAL A 184 23.49 4.51 -4.73
N THR A 185 24.75 4.13 -4.90
CA THR A 185 25.22 3.30 -6.01
C THR A 185 25.74 1.99 -5.48
N TYR A 186 25.19 0.88 -5.95
CA TYR A 186 25.60 -0.49 -5.66
C TYR A 186 26.50 -1.03 -6.77
N GLN A 187 27.55 -1.75 -6.40
CA GLN A 187 28.46 -2.40 -7.35
C GLN A 187 28.30 -3.91 -7.24
N ARG A 188 28.10 -4.57 -8.40
CA ARG A 188 27.99 -6.03 -8.42
C ARG A 188 29.27 -6.68 -7.87
N ASN A 189 29.08 -7.64 -6.97
CA ASN A 189 30.12 -8.53 -6.47
C ASN A 189 29.58 -9.95 -6.40
N PRO A 190 29.74 -10.74 -7.45
CA PRO A 190 29.15 -12.06 -7.54
C PRO A 190 29.53 -12.94 -6.34
N MET A 191 28.51 -13.50 -5.68
CA MET A 191 28.66 -14.39 -4.52
C MET A 191 29.46 -13.79 -3.34
N GLY A 192 29.61 -12.45 -3.28
CA GLY A 192 30.25 -11.73 -2.19
C GLY A 192 29.32 -10.65 -1.59
N ASP A 193 29.86 -9.93 -0.59
CA ASP A 193 29.18 -8.75 -0.05
C ASP A 193 29.07 -7.67 -1.13
N ILE A 194 27.92 -7.06 -1.29
CA ILE A 194 27.67 -6.05 -2.31
C ILE A 194 28.07 -4.67 -1.79
N PRO A 195 29.16 -4.05 -2.30
CA PRO A 195 29.56 -2.73 -1.86
C PRO A 195 28.65 -1.65 -2.40
N TRP A 196 28.43 -0.61 -1.60
CA TRP A 196 27.72 0.59 -2.00
C TRP A 196 28.43 1.86 -1.55
N THR A 197 28.17 2.96 -2.27
CA THR A 197 28.58 4.32 -1.91
C THR A 197 27.39 5.26 -2.04
N ASP A 198 27.37 6.33 -1.24
CA ASP A 198 26.31 7.33 -1.29
C ASP A 198 26.82 8.74 -1.61
N ASN A 199 25.87 9.65 -1.89
CA ASN A 199 26.18 11.07 -2.14
C ASN A 199 26.47 11.88 -0.87
N GLN A 200 26.47 11.24 0.32
CA GLN A 200 26.89 11.85 1.59
C GLN A 200 28.37 11.52 1.90
N GLY A 201 29.04 10.78 1.01
CA GLY A 201 30.42 10.34 1.19
C GLY A 201 30.56 9.13 2.09
N GLN A 202 29.48 8.40 2.34
CA GLN A 202 29.51 7.15 3.10
C GLN A 202 29.63 5.95 2.14
N SER A 203 30.07 4.84 2.69
CA SER A 203 30.14 3.56 2.00
C SER A 203 29.83 2.42 2.96
N GLY A 204 29.40 1.30 2.42
CA GLY A 204 29.09 0.10 3.20
C GLY A 204 28.91 -1.11 2.31
N THR A 205 28.30 -2.15 2.87
CA THR A 205 28.01 -3.40 2.20
C THR A 205 26.63 -3.91 2.53
N ILE A 206 25.97 -4.54 1.54
CA ILE A 206 24.95 -5.55 1.81
C ILE A 206 25.70 -6.85 2.07
N ASP A 207 25.65 -7.33 3.31
CA ASP A 207 26.43 -8.49 3.72
C ASP A 207 25.75 -9.77 3.26
N ARG A 208 26.50 -10.66 2.61
CA ARG A 208 25.98 -11.95 2.17
C ARG A 208 25.94 -12.95 3.33
N ILE A 209 24.73 -13.27 3.78
CA ILE A 209 24.47 -14.19 4.90
C ILE A 209 24.21 -15.61 4.37
N ASN A 210 25.27 -16.37 4.18
CA ASN A 210 25.28 -17.66 3.50
C ASN A 210 24.41 -18.79 4.12
N ALA A 211 24.06 -18.70 5.40
CA ALA A 211 23.51 -19.85 6.10
C ALA A 211 22.10 -20.24 5.65
N TRP A 212 21.30 -19.24 5.22
CA TRP A 212 19.90 -19.40 4.86
C TRP A 212 19.57 -18.98 3.43
N HIS A 213 20.32 -18.02 2.89
CA HIS A 213 20.17 -17.43 1.56
C HIS A 213 21.50 -17.52 0.80
N PRO A 214 21.82 -18.67 0.20
CA PRO A 214 23.13 -18.90 -0.44
C PRO A 214 23.26 -18.31 -1.85
N GLN A 215 22.16 -17.82 -2.46
CA GLN A 215 22.10 -17.29 -3.82
C GLN A 215 22.89 -15.97 -3.97
N GLU A 216 22.93 -15.47 -5.18
CA GLU A 216 23.40 -14.12 -5.50
C GLU A 216 22.48 -13.07 -4.87
N TYR A 217 23.05 -11.98 -4.29
CA TYR A 217 22.27 -10.88 -3.71
C TYR A 217 22.12 -9.69 -4.64
N TYR A 218 22.83 -9.67 -5.75
CA TYR A 218 22.63 -8.66 -6.79
C TYR A 218 21.56 -9.16 -7.78
N PRO A 219 20.57 -8.34 -8.18
CA PRO A 219 19.55 -8.75 -9.14
C PRO A 219 20.19 -9.21 -10.46
N GLU A 220 20.05 -10.48 -10.83
CA GLU A 220 20.84 -11.07 -11.92
C GLU A 220 20.46 -10.57 -13.31
N TRP A 221 19.22 -10.10 -13.49
CA TRP A 221 18.71 -9.52 -14.75
C TRP A 221 19.02 -8.04 -14.93
N LEU A 222 19.54 -7.35 -13.91
CA LEU A 222 19.83 -5.92 -13.97
C LEU A 222 21.30 -5.65 -14.30
N PRO A 223 21.63 -4.48 -14.90
CA PRO A 223 23.00 -4.13 -15.23
C PRO A 223 23.83 -3.88 -13.96
N ASP A 224 25.16 -3.90 -14.14
CA ASP A 224 26.10 -3.52 -13.07
C ASP A 224 26.00 -2.02 -12.76
N GLY A 225 26.26 -1.65 -11.49
CA GLY A 225 26.29 -0.25 -11.09
C GLY A 225 24.91 0.37 -10.91
N LEU A 226 24.00 -0.31 -10.18
CA LEU A 226 22.67 0.22 -9.90
C LEU A 226 22.75 1.46 -9.02
N THR A 227 22.12 2.54 -9.50
CA THR A 227 22.02 3.80 -8.74
C THR A 227 20.56 4.12 -8.50
N PHE A 228 20.22 4.42 -7.25
CA PHE A 228 18.89 4.84 -6.83
C PHE A 228 18.95 6.22 -6.19
N ARG A 229 17.85 6.98 -6.32
CA ARG A 229 17.72 8.33 -5.78
C ARG A 229 16.34 8.52 -5.16
N GLY A 230 16.27 9.17 -3.99
CA GLY A 230 15.01 9.40 -3.27
C GLY A 230 15.21 10.00 -1.89
N THR A 231 14.33 9.68 -0.97
CA THR A 231 14.39 10.06 0.45
C THR A 231 14.86 8.88 1.29
N ARG A 232 15.83 9.11 2.16
CA ARG A 232 16.26 8.14 3.17
C ARG A 232 15.60 8.46 4.49
N LEU A 233 14.89 7.48 5.06
CA LEU A 233 14.32 7.55 6.41
C LEU A 233 15.41 7.43 7.48
N PRO A 234 15.17 7.93 8.70
CA PRO A 234 16.06 7.66 9.83
C PRO A 234 16.07 6.17 10.16
N ASP A 235 17.22 5.71 10.67
CA ASP A 235 17.33 4.32 11.12
C ASP A 235 16.32 4.05 12.25
N ASN A 236 15.61 2.93 12.17
CA ASN A 236 14.59 2.52 13.13
C ASN A 236 14.98 1.28 13.95
N MET A 237 16.23 0.88 13.86
CA MET A 237 16.79 -0.28 14.56
C MET A 237 17.19 0.06 15.99
N PHE A 238 16.81 -0.82 16.92
CA PHE A 238 17.20 -0.77 18.32
C PHE A 238 18.00 -2.01 18.70
N ASP A 239 19.15 -1.80 19.34
CA ASP A 239 19.97 -2.87 19.90
C ASP A 239 19.47 -3.24 21.30
N LEU A 240 18.91 -4.43 21.45
CA LEU A 240 18.42 -4.97 22.72
C LEU A 240 19.40 -5.97 23.36
N THR A 241 20.63 -6.10 22.84
CA THR A 241 21.64 -7.09 23.31
C THR A 241 21.88 -7.04 24.82
N ALA A 242 21.83 -5.85 25.41
CA ALA A 242 22.03 -5.66 26.85
C ALA A 242 20.81 -6.02 27.72
N THR A 243 19.62 -6.06 27.13
CA THR A 243 18.35 -6.18 27.89
C THR A 243 17.64 -7.50 27.66
N VAL A 244 17.88 -8.18 26.55
CA VAL A 244 17.26 -9.45 26.20
C VAL A 244 18.17 -10.60 26.61
N PRO A 245 17.66 -11.64 27.35
CA PRO A 245 18.45 -12.84 27.68
C PRO A 245 18.96 -13.53 26.42
N ARG A 246 20.19 -14.06 26.49
CA ARG A 246 20.86 -14.74 25.34
C ARG A 246 20.09 -15.93 24.74
N SER A 247 19.10 -16.48 25.47
CA SER A 247 18.19 -17.48 24.95
C SER A 247 17.26 -16.98 23.82
N PHE A 248 17.15 -15.68 23.66
CA PHE A 248 16.39 -15.00 22.60
C PHE A 248 17.33 -14.38 21.56
N SER A 249 18.41 -15.02 21.19
CA SER A 249 19.47 -14.47 20.32
C SER A 249 18.99 -13.91 18.98
N GLN A 250 17.88 -14.39 18.46
CA GLN A 250 17.28 -13.88 17.21
C GLN A 250 16.63 -12.49 17.33
N TRP A 251 16.43 -11.98 18.54
CA TRP A 251 15.75 -10.73 18.84
C TRP A 251 16.65 -9.66 19.48
N TYR A 252 17.96 -9.73 19.24
CA TYR A 252 18.87 -8.71 19.77
C TYR A 252 18.65 -7.33 19.15
N TYR A 253 18.22 -7.31 17.89
CA TYR A 253 17.90 -6.11 17.17
C TYR A 253 16.43 -6.15 16.76
N VAL A 254 15.75 -5.01 16.88
CA VAL A 254 14.35 -4.86 16.50
C VAL A 254 14.19 -3.62 15.64
N LEU A 255 13.36 -3.71 14.61
CA LEU A 255 13.00 -2.60 13.74
C LEU A 255 11.64 -2.08 14.17
N MET A 256 11.54 -0.82 14.61
CA MET A 256 10.31 -0.22 15.09
C MET A 256 9.60 0.54 13.97
N GLY A 257 8.30 0.29 13.80
CA GLY A 257 7.49 1.00 12.83
C GLY A 257 7.36 2.49 13.14
N PHE A 258 7.29 3.29 12.10
CA PHE A 258 6.88 4.69 12.17
C PHE A 258 5.36 4.79 12.28
N ARG A 259 4.85 5.97 12.57
CA ARG A 259 3.45 6.14 12.96
C ARG A 259 2.47 5.99 11.78
N TYR A 260 2.79 6.51 10.57
CA TYR A 260 1.97 6.42 9.36
C TYR A 260 2.75 6.84 8.10
N GLY A 261 2.20 6.52 6.93
CA GLY A 261 2.64 7.04 5.64
C GLY A 261 3.70 6.20 4.94
N TYR A 262 3.91 4.96 5.36
CA TYR A 262 4.91 4.05 4.80
C TYR A 262 4.30 2.67 4.55
N ALA A 263 4.76 2.01 3.49
CA ALA A 263 4.50 0.60 3.23
C ALA A 263 5.36 -0.29 4.14
N ASP A 264 4.95 -1.52 4.41
CA ASP A 264 5.72 -2.53 5.16
C ASP A 264 6.25 -2.02 6.53
N ASN A 265 5.51 -1.11 7.12
CA ASN A 265 5.90 -0.36 8.30
C ASN A 265 5.17 -0.79 9.56
N LEU A 266 3.95 -1.27 9.42
CA LEU A 266 3.11 -1.80 10.51
C LEU A 266 2.44 -3.09 10.06
N PRO A 267 2.12 -4.02 11.00
CA PRO A 267 1.46 -5.27 10.66
C PRO A 267 0.17 -5.08 9.88
N ASN A 268 -0.08 -5.94 8.88
CA ASN A 268 -1.29 -5.92 8.06
C ASN A 268 -2.58 -6.14 8.86
N PHE A 269 -2.49 -6.81 10.00
CA PHE A 269 -3.63 -7.15 10.85
C PHE A 269 -3.48 -6.56 12.24
N VAL A 270 -4.55 -5.99 12.78
CA VAL A 270 -4.61 -5.49 14.17
C VAL A 270 -4.50 -6.65 15.16
N ASP A 271 -5.17 -7.77 14.85
CA ASP A 271 -5.04 -9.03 15.57
C ASP A 271 -4.48 -10.11 14.62
N LYS A 272 -3.25 -10.55 14.87
CA LYS A 272 -2.60 -11.58 14.05
C LYS A 272 -3.32 -12.93 14.03
N ALA A 273 -4.22 -13.19 14.97
CA ALA A 273 -5.05 -14.38 15.01
C ALA A 273 -6.34 -14.26 14.19
N ASP A 274 -6.67 -13.06 13.72
CA ASP A 274 -7.85 -12.75 12.93
C ASP A 274 -7.45 -12.14 11.56
N ALA A 275 -7.42 -12.96 10.53
CA ALA A 275 -7.09 -12.58 9.16
C ALA A 275 -8.13 -11.62 8.51
N THR A 276 -9.18 -11.25 9.23
CA THR A 276 -10.16 -10.24 8.81
C THR A 276 -9.97 -8.89 9.49
N SER A 277 -9.07 -8.81 10.49
CA SER A 277 -8.79 -7.60 11.26
C SER A 277 -7.76 -6.69 10.57
N TYR A 278 -7.98 -6.31 9.31
CA TYR A 278 -7.05 -5.47 8.55
C TYR A 278 -6.70 -4.17 9.27
N ASN A 279 -5.42 -3.81 9.27
CA ASN A 279 -4.89 -2.60 9.89
C ASN A 279 -4.92 -1.41 8.91
N TYR A 280 -6.11 -1.01 8.49
CA TYR A 280 -6.29 0.12 7.56
C TYR A 280 -5.77 1.46 8.13
N GLU A 281 -5.77 1.63 9.44
CA GLU A 281 -5.20 2.83 10.07
C GLU A 281 -3.68 2.88 9.94
N GLY A 282 -3.01 1.74 10.09
CA GLY A 282 -1.55 1.64 10.07
C GLY A 282 -0.94 1.51 8.67
N CYS A 283 -1.60 0.77 7.78
CA CYS A 283 -1.11 0.48 6.42
C CYS A 283 -1.76 1.37 5.35
N GLY A 284 -2.79 2.16 5.74
CA GLY A 284 -3.52 3.05 4.85
C GLY A 284 -2.76 4.34 4.56
N ILE A 285 -2.87 4.77 3.32
CA ILE A 285 -2.25 5.98 2.76
C ILE A 285 -3.35 6.97 2.38
N ASP A 286 -3.16 8.23 2.73
CA ASP A 286 -4.00 9.36 2.35
C ASP A 286 -3.29 10.13 1.22
N ILE A 287 -3.89 10.21 0.04
CA ILE A 287 -3.33 10.90 -1.13
C ILE A 287 -3.10 12.39 -0.82
N SER A 288 -3.86 12.98 0.10
CA SER A 288 -3.66 14.37 0.53
C SER A 288 -2.30 14.64 1.20
N TRP A 289 -1.54 13.59 1.55
CA TRP A 289 -0.17 13.71 2.06
C TRP A 289 0.88 13.87 0.97
N ALA A 290 0.48 13.86 -0.29
CA ALA A 290 1.39 14.03 -1.42
C ALA A 290 2.12 15.38 -1.37
N VAL A 291 3.43 15.35 -1.62
CA VAL A 291 4.30 16.52 -1.68
C VAL A 291 5.17 16.49 -2.93
N ASP A 292 5.56 17.67 -3.40
CA ASP A 292 6.50 17.83 -4.51
C ASP A 292 7.98 17.70 -4.04
N ASP A 293 8.91 17.85 -4.98
CA ASP A 293 10.36 17.80 -4.72
C ASP A 293 10.85 18.88 -3.74
N GLN A 294 10.10 19.96 -3.55
CA GLN A 294 10.35 21.02 -2.59
C GLN A 294 9.63 20.78 -1.26
N ARG A 295 9.02 19.60 -1.08
CA ARG A 295 8.20 19.22 0.09
C ARG A 295 6.98 20.13 0.29
N GLN A 296 6.46 20.74 -0.79
CA GLN A 296 5.21 21.48 -0.73
C GLN A 296 4.03 20.54 -1.00
N PRO A 297 2.92 20.69 -0.25
CA PRO A 297 1.71 19.88 -0.47
C PRO A 297 1.19 20.04 -1.90
N VAL A 298 0.85 18.92 -2.53
CA VAL A 298 0.23 18.84 -3.85
C VAL A 298 -1.21 18.40 -3.69
N THR A 299 -2.12 19.01 -4.44
CA THR A 299 -3.52 18.58 -4.48
C THR A 299 -3.74 17.68 -5.68
N LEU A 300 -4.02 16.41 -5.42
CA LEU A 300 -4.43 15.41 -6.40
C LEU A 300 -5.88 15.02 -6.09
N ASP A 301 -6.73 14.99 -7.10
CA ASP A 301 -8.12 14.52 -7.00
C ASP A 301 -8.22 12.98 -7.05
N ALA A 302 -7.29 12.37 -7.79
CA ALA A 302 -7.12 10.93 -7.90
C ALA A 302 -5.69 10.60 -8.34
N ILE A 303 -5.31 9.32 -8.26
CA ILE A 303 -4.04 8.79 -8.74
C ILE A 303 -4.27 7.55 -9.60
N ASP A 304 -3.35 7.26 -10.51
CA ASP A 304 -3.39 6.09 -11.39
C ASP A 304 -2.28 5.09 -11.04
N PHE A 305 -1.11 5.56 -10.61
CA PHE A 305 0.05 4.73 -10.32
C PHE A 305 0.55 4.92 -8.89
N VAL A 306 1.04 3.84 -8.31
CA VAL A 306 1.72 3.81 -7.02
C VAL A 306 3.10 3.20 -7.21
N ARG A 307 4.13 3.84 -6.63
CA ARG A 307 5.48 3.29 -6.51
C ARG A 307 5.85 3.15 -5.05
N VAL A 308 6.46 2.04 -4.70
CA VAL A 308 7.02 1.82 -3.37
C VAL A 308 8.50 1.52 -3.51
N TYR A 309 9.33 2.13 -2.66
CA TYR A 309 10.75 1.82 -2.59
C TYR A 309 11.24 1.69 -1.15
N THR A 310 12.24 0.86 -0.91
CA THR A 310 12.86 0.69 0.42
C THR A 310 13.41 2.00 0.93
N GLY A 311 12.87 2.49 2.05
CA GLY A 311 13.21 3.80 2.63
C GLY A 311 14.40 3.81 3.59
N LEU A 312 14.83 2.65 4.06
CA LEU A 312 15.86 2.48 5.10
C LEU A 312 17.19 2.00 4.51
N ASN A 313 18.30 2.68 4.82
CA ASN A 313 19.64 2.22 4.47
C ASN A 313 20.38 1.80 5.75
N GLN A 314 20.00 0.65 6.27
CA GLN A 314 20.55 0.07 7.49
C GLN A 314 20.67 -1.45 7.37
N LYS A 315 21.44 -2.07 8.25
CA LYS A 315 21.52 -3.52 8.38
C LYS A 315 21.62 -3.93 9.84
N CYS A 316 21.07 -5.08 10.18
CA CYS A 316 21.23 -5.67 11.49
C CYS A 316 22.58 -6.37 11.56
N PRO A 317 23.49 -5.97 12.50
CA PRO A 317 24.81 -6.56 12.59
C PRO A 317 24.77 -7.99 13.14
N ALA A 318 25.82 -8.78 12.85
CA ALA A 318 26.00 -10.09 13.45
C ALA A 318 26.00 -10.00 15.01
N PRO A 319 25.43 -10.98 15.75
CA PRO A 319 25.02 -12.31 15.28
C PRO A 319 23.59 -12.41 14.74
N ASN A 320 22.93 -11.30 14.46
CA ASN A 320 21.60 -11.31 13.89
C ASN A 320 21.64 -11.76 12.41
N TRP A 321 20.64 -12.55 11.99
CA TRP A 321 20.54 -13.14 10.65
C TRP A 321 19.70 -12.30 9.69
N TRP A 322 19.25 -11.14 10.13
CA TRP A 322 18.32 -10.29 9.38
C TRP A 322 18.95 -9.62 8.16
N GLY A 323 20.26 -9.32 8.22
CA GLY A 323 20.96 -8.67 7.12
C GLY A 323 20.56 -7.22 6.88
N GLU A 324 20.43 -6.85 5.61
CA GLU A 324 19.92 -5.55 5.19
C GLU A 324 18.43 -5.41 5.49
N THR A 325 17.95 -4.18 5.58
CA THR A 325 16.53 -3.87 5.60
C THR A 325 16.00 -3.86 4.17
N SER A 326 14.96 -4.64 3.92
CA SER A 326 14.29 -4.79 2.63
C SER A 326 12.79 -4.61 2.81
N THR A 327 12.18 -3.71 2.07
CA THR A 327 10.72 -3.58 2.04
C THR A 327 10.13 -4.70 1.19
N GLU A 328 9.12 -5.40 1.71
CA GLU A 328 8.40 -6.45 1.00
C GLU A 328 6.95 -6.02 0.72
N ILE A 329 6.46 -6.33 -0.49
CA ILE A 329 5.08 -6.05 -0.90
C ILE A 329 4.34 -7.37 -1.11
N ILE A 330 3.14 -7.47 -0.51
CA ILE A 330 2.21 -8.59 -0.72
C ILE A 330 1.05 -8.17 -1.62
N GLY A 331 0.68 -6.90 -1.61
CA GLY A 331 -0.41 -6.36 -2.41
C GLY A 331 -0.76 -4.93 -2.03
N ALA A 332 -1.80 -4.40 -2.67
CA ALA A 332 -2.42 -3.13 -2.30
C ALA A 332 -3.93 -3.18 -2.56
N GLU A 333 -4.67 -2.28 -1.91
CA GLU A 333 -6.14 -2.25 -1.93
C GLU A 333 -6.65 -0.81 -2.00
N ASP A 334 -7.55 -0.52 -2.96
CA ASP A 334 -8.38 0.68 -2.94
C ASP A 334 -9.41 0.54 -1.81
N LEU A 335 -9.44 1.49 -0.89
CA LEU A 335 -10.35 1.48 0.26
C LEU A 335 -11.72 2.09 -0.04
N HIS A 336 -11.88 2.73 -1.21
CA HIS A 336 -13.06 3.49 -1.62
C HIS A 336 -13.50 3.17 -3.05
N LEU A 337 -13.47 1.90 -3.46
CA LEU A 337 -13.75 1.45 -4.83
C LEU A 337 -15.00 2.10 -5.46
N GLU A 338 -16.12 2.17 -4.72
CA GLU A 338 -17.35 2.77 -5.24
C GLU A 338 -17.18 4.26 -5.56
N ALA A 339 -16.44 5.01 -4.74
CA ALA A 339 -16.19 6.42 -4.96
C ALA A 339 -15.17 6.63 -6.10
N SER A 340 -14.16 5.76 -6.19
CA SER A 340 -13.16 5.77 -7.27
C SER A 340 -13.81 5.55 -8.64
N LEU A 341 -14.73 4.59 -8.74
CA LEU A 341 -15.47 4.32 -9.99
C LEU A 341 -16.41 5.46 -10.39
N GLN A 342 -17.04 6.13 -9.43
CA GLN A 342 -17.87 7.31 -9.70
C GLN A 342 -17.02 8.50 -10.18
N HIS A 343 -15.80 8.66 -9.67
CA HIS A 343 -14.88 9.69 -10.12
C HIS A 343 -14.45 9.47 -11.58
N GLY A 344 -14.18 8.23 -11.98
CA GLY A 344 -13.75 7.86 -13.33
C GLY A 344 -14.81 8.09 -14.43
N ASP A 345 -16.11 8.14 -14.11
CA ASP A 345 -17.18 8.40 -15.08
C ASP A 345 -17.43 9.90 -15.33
N GLY A 346 -16.62 10.79 -14.72
CA GLY A 346 -16.73 12.25 -14.81
C GLY A 346 -17.86 12.85 -13.96
N SER A 347 -18.51 12.05 -13.12
CA SER A 347 -19.40 12.56 -12.10
C SER A 347 -18.60 13.05 -10.91
N PHE A 348 -18.66 14.35 -10.61
CA PHE A 348 -18.04 14.90 -9.41
C PHE A 348 -18.76 14.37 -8.17
N VAL A 349 -18.09 13.57 -7.35
CA VAL A 349 -18.55 13.28 -5.99
C VAL A 349 -18.42 14.59 -5.21
N THR A 350 -19.52 15.31 -5.05
CA THR A 350 -19.55 16.49 -4.18
C THR A 350 -19.64 15.99 -2.74
N SER A 351 -19.01 16.73 -1.81
CA SER A 351 -19.12 16.45 -0.37
C SER A 351 -20.58 16.46 0.17
N ALA A 352 -21.55 16.81 -0.67
CA ALA A 352 -23.00 16.75 -0.38
C ALA A 352 -23.60 15.37 -0.64
N ASP A 353 -22.97 14.52 -1.44
CA ASP A 353 -23.45 13.16 -1.76
C ASP A 353 -22.99 12.13 -0.71
N ILE A 354 -21.96 12.46 0.08
CA ILE A 354 -21.51 11.64 1.19
C ILE A 354 -22.36 11.97 2.42
N THR A 355 -23.53 11.36 2.54
CA THR A 355 -24.40 11.47 3.71
C THR A 355 -23.90 10.62 4.91
N LYS A 356 -22.62 10.33 4.99
CA LYS A 356 -22.02 9.80 6.21
C LYS A 356 -21.76 10.97 7.16
N GLU A 357 -22.27 10.85 8.39
CA GLU A 357 -21.84 11.74 9.47
C GLU A 357 -20.32 11.79 9.49
N PRO A 358 -19.71 12.98 9.69
CA PRO A 358 -18.26 13.10 9.72
C PRO A 358 -17.71 12.08 10.71
N SER A 359 -16.75 11.28 10.26
CA SER A 359 -16.06 10.31 11.12
C SER A 359 -15.66 10.99 12.41
N PRO A 360 -15.90 10.39 13.58
CA PRO A 360 -15.64 11.03 14.85
C PRO A 360 -14.15 11.41 14.90
N CYS A 361 -13.90 12.69 15.21
CA CYS A 361 -12.55 13.22 15.41
C CYS A 361 -11.85 12.42 16.49
N TYR A 362 -10.88 11.59 16.18
CA TYR A 362 -10.14 10.82 17.15
C TYR A 362 -9.01 11.65 17.75
N THR A 363 -8.88 11.61 19.07
CA THR A 363 -7.79 12.23 19.82
C THR A 363 -6.79 11.16 20.22
N TYR A 364 -5.52 11.38 19.94
CA TYR A 364 -4.44 10.45 20.27
C TYR A 364 -3.55 11.02 21.38
N ASP A 365 -2.98 10.14 22.21
CA ASP A 365 -1.95 10.52 23.18
C ASP A 365 -0.57 10.68 22.49
N LEU A 366 0.42 11.11 23.27
CA LEU A 366 1.80 11.30 22.76
C LEU A 366 2.47 10.00 22.29
N LEU A 367 1.86 8.84 22.54
CA LEU A 367 2.33 7.52 22.12
C LEU A 367 1.52 6.99 20.91
N GLY A 368 0.66 7.83 20.30
CA GLY A 368 -0.16 7.46 19.15
C GLY A 368 -1.36 6.56 19.48
N ARG A 369 -1.73 6.39 20.75
CA ARG A 369 -2.87 5.56 21.14
C ARG A 369 -4.16 6.36 21.09
N ARG A 370 -5.21 5.81 20.45
CA ARG A 370 -6.54 6.42 20.38
C ARG A 370 -7.13 6.62 21.78
N ILE A 371 -7.56 7.85 22.07
CA ILE A 371 -8.26 8.17 23.33
C ILE A 371 -9.75 8.14 23.05
N ASN A 372 -10.45 7.12 23.59
CA ASN A 372 -11.90 7.07 23.56
C ASN A 372 -12.46 7.92 24.70
N TYR A 373 -13.12 9.03 24.38
CA TYR A 373 -13.89 9.77 25.37
C TYR A 373 -15.30 9.19 25.49
N SER A 374 -15.60 8.52 26.60
CA SER A 374 -16.99 8.40 27.05
C SER A 374 -17.43 9.74 27.63
N HIS A 375 -18.62 10.18 27.34
CA HIS A 375 -19.19 11.52 27.66
C HIS A 375 -19.40 11.83 29.16
N SER A 376 -18.66 11.20 30.03
CA SER A 376 -18.80 11.47 31.49
C SER A 376 -17.43 11.43 32.16
N THR A 377 -16.76 12.56 32.22
CA THR A 377 -15.92 13.03 33.33
C THR A 377 -15.04 14.21 32.89
N LEU A 378 -15.58 15.39 32.98
CA LEU A 378 -14.80 16.61 33.10
C LEU A 378 -14.48 16.77 34.59
N HIS A 379 -13.24 16.48 35.02
CA HIS A 379 -12.54 17.14 36.15
C HIS A 379 -11.17 16.49 36.38
N THR A 380 -10.10 17.12 35.81
CA THR A 380 -8.79 17.20 36.47
C THR A 380 -8.03 18.41 35.94
N PRO A 381 -7.37 19.22 36.77
CA PRO A 381 -6.68 20.42 36.37
C PRO A 381 -5.22 20.15 35.92
N HIS A 382 -4.75 21.00 34.97
CA HIS A 382 -3.36 21.17 34.60
C HIS A 382 -2.69 20.11 33.74
N SER A 383 -3.09 20.04 32.45
CA SER A 383 -2.17 19.75 31.36
C SER A 383 -2.70 20.41 30.08
N SER A 384 -1.88 21.21 29.42
CA SER A 384 -2.21 21.81 28.14
C SER A 384 -2.51 20.70 27.13
N LYS A 385 -3.72 20.69 26.55
CA LYS A 385 -4.12 19.71 25.54
C LYS A 385 -3.95 20.32 24.15
N ILE A 386 -3.35 19.54 23.25
CA ILE A 386 -3.26 19.93 21.85
C ILE A 386 -4.40 19.21 21.12
N ILE A 387 -5.23 19.96 20.42
CA ILE A 387 -6.28 19.42 19.53
C ILE A 387 -5.91 19.80 18.09
N ILE A 388 -5.96 18.85 17.19
CA ILE A 388 -5.87 19.10 15.76
C ILE A 388 -7.27 19.00 15.18
N LYS A 389 -7.78 20.09 14.62
CA LYS A 389 -9.07 20.13 13.93
C LYS A 389 -8.87 20.77 12.56
N ASN A 390 -9.26 20.08 11.49
CA ASN A 390 -9.10 20.52 10.10
C ASN A 390 -7.63 20.94 9.79
N GLY A 391 -6.66 20.10 10.13
CA GLY A 391 -5.25 20.38 9.90
C GLY A 391 -4.64 21.52 10.72
N LYS A 392 -5.39 22.16 11.62
CA LYS A 392 -4.92 23.25 12.47
C LYS A 392 -4.75 22.80 13.93
N LYS A 393 -3.61 23.16 14.49
CA LYS A 393 -3.24 22.86 15.88
C LYS A 393 -3.85 23.90 16.84
N TYR A 394 -4.60 23.44 17.83
CA TYR A 394 -5.16 24.24 18.91
C TYR A 394 -4.56 23.78 20.25
N VAL A 395 -4.09 24.74 21.05
CA VAL A 395 -3.63 24.48 22.43
C VAL A 395 -4.73 24.96 23.36
N ILE A 396 -5.34 24.04 24.12
CA ILE A 396 -6.28 24.38 25.18
C ILE A 396 -5.48 24.44 26.48
N LYS A 397 -5.44 25.64 27.08
CA LYS A 397 -4.82 25.88 28.40
C LYS A 397 -5.78 25.51 29.51
#